data_e03753cc6e0d6484c6d8d1327bd0debc
#
_entry.id   e03753cc6e0d6484c6d8d1327bd0debc
#
_cell.length_a   1.000
_cell.length_b   1.000
_cell.length_c   1.000
_cell.angle_alpha   90.00
_cell.angle_beta   90.00
_cell.angle_gamma   90.00
#
_symmetry.space_group_name_H-M   'P 1'
#
loop_
_entity.id
_entity.type
_entity.pdbx_description
1 polymer ?
#
loop_
_entity_poly.entity_id
_entity_poly.type
_entity_poly.pdbx_seq_one_letter_code
_entity_poly.pdbx_strand_id
1 'polypeptide(L)'
;VSQMKELASYASDPSRSRGRAYAEPAPENRTEFQRDRDRIIHSGAFRRLEYKTQVFVNHEGDLFRTRLTHSLEVAQIARTLARSLGLSEDLTEAISLAHDLGHTPFGHAGQDELNACMRELAPEAGGFEHNLQSLRVVDELEERYADFNGLNLCFETREGILKHCSAAHARQLGAVGERFLARTQPSLEAQIANLADEVAYNNHDIDDGLRSGLITLEQLQGVSIFQRHHAEVLARYPGLASRRAVAETIRRMINTLIGDLTRTSLARIREAAPACADDVRRAPPLAGFSDDIRREADELKKFLFDNLYRHYRVLRMTTKARRIVRELFAAFLDDPRLLPPDYRRAAFNDQARAIADYIAGMTDRYAIREHRRLFDMS
;
A
#
# COMPACT_ATOMS: atom_id res chain seq x y z
N VAL A 1 6.33 -7.11 32.64
CA VAL A 1 7.11 -7.66 31.52
C VAL A 1 6.19 -8.61 30.80
N SER A 2 5.53 -8.15 29.71
CA SER A 2 4.74 -9.00 28.84
C SER A 2 5.69 -10.04 28.24
N GLN A 3 5.42 -11.33 28.45
CA GLN A 3 6.12 -12.39 27.75
C GLN A 3 5.99 -12.13 26.24
N MET A 4 7.10 -11.80 25.58
CA MET A 4 7.12 -11.77 24.11
C MET A 4 6.75 -13.17 23.64
N LYS A 5 5.67 -13.27 22.87
CA LYS A 5 5.24 -14.54 22.31
C LYS A 5 6.39 -15.06 21.43
N GLU A 6 6.79 -16.30 21.64
CA GLU A 6 7.88 -16.91 20.89
C GLU A 6 7.52 -16.95 19.41
N LEU A 7 8.41 -16.40 18.58
CA LEU A 7 8.23 -16.40 17.13
C LEU A 7 8.45 -17.80 16.57
N ALA A 8 7.74 -18.15 15.53
CA ALA A 8 8.01 -19.37 14.77
C ALA A 8 9.42 -19.31 14.16
N SER A 9 10.06 -20.48 13.96
CA SER A 9 11.44 -20.56 13.42
C SER A 9 11.56 -19.90 12.03
N TYR A 10 10.50 -19.91 11.25
CA TYR A 10 10.41 -19.35 9.91
C TYR A 10 10.04 -17.85 9.89
N ALA A 11 9.74 -17.25 11.02
CA ALA A 11 9.46 -15.83 11.13
C ALA A 11 10.73 -14.98 11.02
N SER A 12 10.57 -13.73 10.64
CA SER A 12 11.65 -12.74 10.70
C SER A 12 11.89 -12.33 12.15
N ASP A 13 13.05 -12.72 12.69
CA ASP A 13 13.47 -12.39 14.05
C ASP A 13 14.24 -11.06 14.05
N PRO A 14 13.83 -10.06 14.84
CA PRO A 14 14.54 -8.77 14.91
C PRO A 14 16.00 -8.89 15.37
N SER A 15 16.35 -9.93 16.16
CA SER A 15 17.72 -10.19 16.59
C SER A 15 18.61 -10.76 15.48
N ARG A 16 18.01 -11.24 14.39
CA ARG A 16 18.67 -11.81 13.21
C ARG A 16 18.43 -10.99 11.95
N SER A 17 18.02 -9.72 12.12
CA SER A 17 17.83 -8.82 11.00
C SER A 17 19.13 -8.68 10.19
N ARG A 18 18.98 -8.56 8.86
CA ARG A 18 20.10 -8.19 7.96
C ARG A 18 20.58 -6.74 8.16
N GLY A 19 19.94 -6.00 9.07
CA GLY A 19 20.35 -4.69 9.53
C GLY A 19 19.88 -3.55 8.65
N ARG A 20 20.53 -2.42 8.83
CA ARG A 20 20.25 -1.11 8.26
C ARG A 20 21.37 -0.69 7.32
N ALA A 21 21.09 0.27 6.44
CA ALA A 21 22.11 0.84 5.52
C ALA A 21 23.20 1.61 6.31
N TYR A 22 22.78 2.36 7.34
CA TYR A 22 23.67 3.10 8.22
C TYR A 22 23.68 2.45 9.60
N ALA A 23 24.86 2.21 10.15
CA ALA A 23 25.03 1.63 11.48
C ALA A 23 24.53 2.60 12.55
N GLU A 24 23.73 2.09 13.48
CA GLU A 24 23.22 2.85 14.62
C GLU A 24 23.27 1.97 15.88
N PRO A 25 23.35 2.56 17.09
CA PRO A 25 23.24 1.81 18.33
C PRO A 25 21.93 1.03 18.39
N ALA A 26 21.99 -0.18 18.96
CA ALA A 26 20.79 -0.98 19.22
C ALA A 26 19.80 -0.22 20.11
N PRO A 27 18.49 -0.33 19.87
CA PRO A 27 17.52 0.33 20.72
C PRO A 27 17.41 -0.34 22.09
N GLU A 28 17.35 0.46 23.17
CA GLU A 28 17.35 -0.06 24.53
C GLU A 28 16.01 -0.70 24.95
N ASN A 29 14.87 -0.11 24.53
CA ASN A 29 13.55 -0.45 25.06
C ASN A 29 12.56 -0.98 24.01
N ARG A 30 13.05 -1.34 22.83
CA ARG A 30 12.22 -1.81 21.70
C ARG A 30 13.03 -2.69 20.76
N THR A 31 12.34 -3.46 19.93
CA THR A 31 13.00 -4.23 18.87
C THR A 31 13.35 -3.33 17.68
N GLU A 32 14.22 -3.84 16.79
CA GLU A 32 14.57 -3.14 15.54
C GLU A 32 13.32 -2.91 14.65
N PHE A 33 12.38 -3.84 14.60
CA PHE A 33 11.16 -3.69 13.82
C PHE A 33 10.16 -2.71 14.47
N GLN A 34 10.10 -2.62 15.79
CA GLN A 34 9.37 -1.56 16.49
C GLN A 34 9.96 -0.18 16.18
N ARG A 35 11.29 -0.09 16.12
CA ARG A 35 11.98 1.15 15.74
C ARG A 35 11.59 1.57 14.30
N ASP A 36 11.51 0.62 13.37
CA ASP A 36 11.06 0.89 11.99
C ASP A 36 9.63 1.41 11.96
N ARG A 37 8.71 0.72 12.63
CA ARG A 37 7.31 1.16 12.74
C ARG A 37 7.21 2.59 13.28
N ASP A 38 7.90 2.89 14.35
CA ASP A 38 7.88 4.21 14.97
C ASP A 38 8.42 5.28 14.01
N ARG A 39 9.50 4.99 13.27
CA ARG A 39 10.06 5.88 12.25
C ARG A 39 9.07 6.17 11.13
N ILE A 40 8.35 5.15 10.67
CA ILE A 40 7.31 5.28 9.64
C ILE A 40 6.17 6.17 10.14
N ILE A 41 5.61 5.89 11.33
CA ILE A 41 4.50 6.66 11.91
C ILE A 41 4.88 8.14 12.07
N HIS A 42 6.11 8.43 12.47
CA HIS A 42 6.58 9.80 12.67
C HIS A 42 7.03 10.50 11.38
N SER A 43 7.05 9.83 10.22
CA SER A 43 7.48 10.41 8.94
C SER A 43 6.49 11.48 8.42
N GLY A 44 7.00 12.39 7.60
CA GLY A 44 6.17 13.35 6.89
C GLY A 44 5.28 12.69 5.84
N ALA A 45 5.80 11.66 5.17
CA ALA A 45 5.07 10.90 4.16
C ALA A 45 3.84 10.19 4.77
N PHE A 46 3.97 9.57 5.94
CA PHE A 46 2.85 8.90 6.62
C PHE A 46 1.72 9.89 6.97
N ARG A 47 2.04 11.08 7.48
CA ARG A 47 1.03 12.11 7.75
C ARG A 47 0.31 12.60 6.50
N ARG A 48 1.01 12.66 5.36
CA ARG A 48 0.40 13.06 4.07
C ARG A 48 -0.65 12.08 3.57
N LEU A 49 -0.63 10.81 4.00
CA LEU A 49 -1.64 9.80 3.65
C LEU A 49 -3.05 10.18 4.11
N GLU A 50 -3.19 11.00 5.14
CA GLU A 50 -4.48 11.53 5.61
C GLU A 50 -5.22 12.32 4.52
N TYR A 51 -4.48 12.96 3.61
CA TYR A 51 -5.03 13.85 2.57
C TYR A 51 -4.77 13.33 1.15
N LYS A 52 -4.50 12.03 1.02
CA LYS A 52 -4.40 11.34 -0.27
C LYS A 52 -5.60 10.43 -0.47
N THR A 53 -6.20 10.50 -1.66
CA THR A 53 -7.31 9.65 -2.07
C THR A 53 -6.91 8.17 -2.08
N GLN A 54 -7.79 7.31 -1.56
CA GLN A 54 -7.71 5.87 -1.78
C GLN A 54 -8.37 5.52 -3.13
N VAL A 55 -9.66 5.77 -3.28
CA VAL A 55 -10.43 5.52 -4.52
C VAL A 55 -11.20 6.77 -4.95
N PHE A 56 -11.85 7.45 -4.01
CA PHE A 56 -12.68 8.63 -4.25
C PHE A 56 -11.95 9.89 -3.84
N VAL A 57 -11.86 10.87 -4.73
CA VAL A 57 -11.26 12.17 -4.39
C VAL A 57 -12.10 12.85 -3.31
N ASN A 58 -11.49 13.13 -2.17
CA ASN A 58 -12.13 13.61 -0.93
C ASN A 58 -12.89 14.96 -1.03
N HIS A 59 -13.05 15.53 -2.24
CA HIS A 59 -13.81 16.76 -2.41
C HIS A 59 -15.33 16.59 -2.44
N GLU A 60 -15.79 15.32 -2.58
CA GLU A 60 -17.22 15.02 -2.67
C GLU A 60 -17.83 14.49 -1.35
N GLY A 61 -17.05 14.41 -0.25
CA GLY A 61 -17.55 14.01 1.07
C GLY A 61 -16.46 13.61 2.07
N ASP A 62 -16.61 14.04 3.32
CA ASP A 62 -15.64 13.80 4.40
C ASP A 62 -15.66 12.37 4.96
N LEU A 63 -16.48 11.47 4.41
CA LEU A 63 -16.72 10.13 4.95
C LEU A 63 -16.02 8.99 4.18
N PHE A 64 -15.32 9.31 3.09
CA PHE A 64 -14.59 8.29 2.33
C PHE A 64 -13.21 8.01 2.95
N ARG A 65 -12.76 6.78 2.80
CA ARG A 65 -11.47 6.34 3.33
C ARG A 65 -10.31 7.09 2.67
N THR A 66 -9.40 7.56 3.51
CA THR A 66 -8.10 8.07 3.09
C THR A 66 -7.08 6.94 3.06
N ARG A 67 -5.92 7.15 2.43
CA ARG A 67 -4.83 6.17 2.47
C ARG A 67 -4.33 5.91 3.89
N LEU A 68 -4.40 6.88 4.79
CA LEU A 68 -4.04 6.69 6.19
C LEU A 68 -4.96 5.67 6.87
N THR A 69 -6.28 5.85 6.76
CA THR A 69 -7.24 4.91 7.36
C THR A 69 -7.15 3.53 6.73
N HIS A 70 -6.95 3.45 5.42
CA HIS A 70 -6.68 2.19 4.73
C HIS A 70 -5.42 1.49 5.28
N SER A 71 -4.28 2.18 5.36
CA SER A 71 -3.03 1.59 5.89
C SER A 71 -3.18 1.08 7.33
N LEU A 72 -3.96 1.77 8.18
CA LEU A 72 -4.26 1.31 9.54
C LEU A 72 -5.12 0.04 9.55
N GLU A 73 -6.12 -0.05 8.68
CA GLU A 73 -6.97 -1.24 8.55
C GLU A 73 -6.18 -2.43 7.98
N VAL A 74 -5.32 -2.20 6.98
CA VAL A 74 -4.36 -3.21 6.48
C VAL A 74 -3.47 -3.72 7.61
N ALA A 75 -2.88 -2.82 8.39
CA ALA A 75 -2.01 -3.18 9.51
C ALA A 75 -2.76 -4.00 10.57
N GLN A 76 -4.01 -3.68 10.87
CA GLN A 76 -4.85 -4.43 11.82
C GLN A 76 -5.11 -5.86 11.32
N ILE A 77 -5.49 -6.04 10.04
CA ILE A 77 -5.72 -7.35 9.44
C ILE A 77 -4.41 -8.14 9.39
N ALA A 78 -3.34 -7.54 8.91
CA ALA A 78 -2.03 -8.16 8.77
C ALA A 78 -1.46 -8.65 10.12
N ARG A 79 -1.59 -7.84 11.19
CA ARG A 79 -1.20 -8.25 12.55
C ARG A 79 -2.02 -9.43 13.07
N THR A 80 -3.32 -9.48 12.77
CA THR A 80 -4.17 -10.61 13.15
C THR A 80 -3.68 -11.91 12.50
N LEU A 81 -3.34 -11.85 11.22
CA LEU A 81 -2.77 -12.97 10.46
C LEU A 81 -1.38 -13.34 11.00
N ALA A 82 -0.50 -12.36 11.22
CA ALA A 82 0.84 -12.58 11.75
C ALA A 82 0.81 -13.30 13.09
N ARG A 83 -0.05 -12.85 14.00
CA ARG A 83 -0.26 -13.48 15.32
C ARG A 83 -0.70 -14.94 15.19
N SER A 84 -1.61 -15.22 14.26
CA SER A 84 -2.16 -16.57 14.03
C SER A 84 -1.12 -17.53 13.43
N LEU A 85 -0.14 -16.99 12.69
CA LEU A 85 0.93 -17.72 12.03
C LEU A 85 2.26 -17.74 12.82
N GLY A 86 2.33 -17.11 14.00
CA GLY A 86 3.54 -17.02 14.81
C GLY A 86 4.62 -16.11 14.22
N LEU A 87 4.24 -15.12 13.41
CA LEU A 87 5.13 -14.16 12.74
C LEU A 87 5.37 -12.90 13.57
N SER A 88 6.33 -12.08 13.15
CA SER A 88 6.61 -10.79 13.76
C SER A 88 5.49 -9.78 13.45
N GLU A 89 4.65 -9.50 14.48
CA GLU A 89 3.58 -8.50 14.37
C GLU A 89 4.16 -7.10 14.08
N ASP A 90 5.28 -6.73 14.69
CA ASP A 90 5.89 -5.42 14.52
C ASP A 90 6.43 -5.20 13.10
N LEU A 91 7.07 -6.21 12.51
CA LEU A 91 7.53 -6.13 11.12
C LEU A 91 6.35 -6.06 10.15
N THR A 92 5.34 -6.91 10.37
CA THR A 92 4.15 -6.94 9.54
C THR A 92 3.39 -5.60 9.58
N GLU A 93 3.30 -4.98 10.77
CA GLU A 93 2.73 -3.65 10.96
C GLU A 93 3.55 -2.58 10.24
N ALA A 94 4.88 -2.58 10.42
CA ALA A 94 5.77 -1.62 9.76
C ALA A 94 5.64 -1.66 8.23
N ILE A 95 5.64 -2.86 7.64
CA ILE A 95 5.44 -3.04 6.19
C ILE A 95 4.07 -2.51 5.76
N SER A 96 3.01 -2.85 6.50
CA SER A 96 1.64 -2.45 6.19
C SER A 96 1.44 -0.94 6.27
N LEU A 97 2.06 -0.25 7.23
CA LEU A 97 1.99 1.21 7.35
C LEU A 97 2.79 1.94 6.27
N ALA A 98 3.85 1.30 5.74
CA ALA A 98 4.76 1.93 4.79
C ALA A 98 4.42 1.66 3.32
N HIS A 99 3.57 0.68 3.02
CA HIS A 99 3.38 0.19 1.65
C HIS A 99 2.89 1.28 0.68
N ASP A 100 2.13 2.26 1.16
CA ASP A 100 1.48 3.32 0.37
C ASP A 100 2.20 4.69 0.43
N LEU A 101 3.37 4.80 1.10
CA LEU A 101 4.06 6.09 1.29
C LEU A 101 4.43 6.81 -0.01
N GLY A 102 4.69 6.06 -1.07
CA GLY A 102 5.09 6.58 -2.39
C GLY A 102 3.94 6.87 -3.35
N HIS A 103 2.68 6.68 -2.94
CA HIS A 103 1.56 7.00 -3.81
C HIS A 103 1.47 8.49 -4.14
N THR A 104 1.13 8.77 -5.41
CA THR A 104 0.86 10.11 -5.92
C THR A 104 -0.45 10.68 -5.37
N PRO A 105 -0.68 12.00 -5.45
CA PRO A 105 -2.03 12.53 -5.34
C PRO A 105 -2.96 11.88 -6.36
N PHE A 106 -4.23 11.76 -6.04
CA PHE A 106 -5.29 11.16 -6.86
C PHE A 106 -5.13 9.66 -7.14
N GLY A 107 -4.37 8.94 -6.33
CA GLY A 107 -4.24 7.49 -6.39
C GLY A 107 -3.67 6.97 -7.71
N HIS A 108 -4.24 5.90 -8.24
CA HIS A 108 -3.78 5.27 -9.48
C HIS A 108 -3.85 6.20 -10.70
N ALA A 109 -4.86 7.08 -10.78
CA ALA A 109 -4.96 8.02 -11.90
C ALA A 109 -3.75 8.99 -11.95
N GLY A 110 -3.32 9.47 -10.78
CA GLY A 110 -2.13 10.30 -10.67
C GLY A 110 -0.85 9.55 -11.00
N GLN A 111 -0.73 8.30 -10.53
CA GLN A 111 0.42 7.44 -10.83
C GLN A 111 0.54 7.15 -12.33
N ASP A 112 -0.54 6.71 -12.96
CA ASP A 112 -0.53 6.35 -14.37
C ASP A 112 -0.13 7.56 -15.22
N GLU A 113 -0.65 8.73 -14.89
CA GLU A 113 -0.33 9.95 -15.60
C GLU A 113 1.11 10.42 -15.37
N LEU A 114 1.59 10.35 -14.13
CA LEU A 114 2.98 10.71 -13.83
C LEU A 114 3.97 9.76 -14.54
N ASN A 115 3.64 8.47 -14.58
CA ASN A 115 4.40 7.48 -15.35
C ASN A 115 4.38 7.78 -16.85
N ALA A 116 3.22 8.15 -17.40
CA ALA A 116 3.08 8.54 -18.81
C ALA A 116 3.91 9.80 -19.10
N CYS A 117 3.81 10.84 -18.28
CA CYS A 117 4.61 12.06 -18.42
C CYS A 117 6.10 11.79 -18.42
N MET A 118 6.60 11.00 -17.48
CA MET A 118 8.04 10.66 -17.45
C MET A 118 8.48 9.91 -18.70
N ARG A 119 7.69 8.94 -19.17
CA ARG A 119 8.03 8.17 -20.37
C ARG A 119 7.95 8.96 -21.67
N GLU A 120 7.01 9.90 -21.75
CA GLU A 120 6.76 10.69 -22.96
C GLU A 120 7.68 11.92 -23.04
N LEU A 121 7.88 12.63 -21.92
CA LEU A 121 8.57 13.92 -21.87
C LEU A 121 10.02 13.82 -21.39
N ALA A 122 10.39 12.76 -20.69
CA ALA A 122 11.75 12.51 -20.17
C ALA A 122 12.08 11.01 -20.17
N PRO A 123 12.12 10.36 -21.34
CA PRO A 123 12.25 8.90 -21.45
C PRO A 123 13.53 8.34 -20.82
N GLU A 124 14.60 9.12 -20.76
CA GLU A 124 15.88 8.77 -20.13
C GLU A 124 15.77 8.60 -18.61
N ALA A 125 14.84 9.29 -17.95
CA ALA A 125 14.61 9.18 -16.52
C ALA A 125 13.82 7.92 -16.11
N GLY A 126 13.36 7.13 -17.09
CA GLY A 126 12.54 5.94 -16.90
C GLY A 126 11.08 6.29 -16.57
N GLY A 127 10.36 5.37 -15.95
CA GLY A 127 8.98 5.57 -15.55
C GLY A 127 8.82 5.89 -14.06
N PHE A 128 7.56 6.04 -13.65
CA PHE A 128 7.16 6.18 -12.26
C PHE A 128 6.38 4.94 -11.79
N GLU A 129 6.67 4.48 -10.58
CA GLU A 129 5.98 3.37 -9.94
C GLU A 129 5.96 3.58 -8.42
N HIS A 130 4.78 3.50 -7.79
CA HIS A 130 4.60 3.88 -6.38
C HIS A 130 5.37 3.00 -5.38
N ASN A 131 5.59 1.70 -5.68
CA ASN A 131 6.38 0.84 -4.78
C ASN A 131 7.85 1.27 -4.75
N LEU A 132 8.42 1.61 -5.93
CA LEU A 132 9.76 2.18 -6.02
C LEU A 132 9.82 3.54 -5.32
N GLN A 133 8.78 4.36 -5.47
CA GLN A 133 8.68 5.63 -4.80
C GLN A 133 8.53 5.47 -3.28
N SER A 134 7.79 4.46 -2.78
CA SER A 134 7.71 4.15 -1.35
C SER A 134 9.08 3.82 -0.77
N LEU A 135 9.86 3.00 -1.49
CA LEU A 135 11.24 2.70 -1.10
C LEU A 135 12.11 3.96 -1.12
N ARG A 136 12.01 4.78 -2.18
CA ARG A 136 12.75 6.03 -2.30
C ARG A 136 12.40 7.03 -1.19
N VAL A 137 11.14 7.11 -0.78
CA VAL A 137 10.71 7.93 0.37
C VAL A 137 11.43 7.52 1.64
N VAL A 138 11.47 6.22 1.95
CA VAL A 138 12.07 5.73 3.20
C VAL A 138 13.59 5.65 3.15
N ASP A 139 14.20 5.58 1.97
CA ASP A 139 15.65 5.49 1.81
C ASP A 139 16.31 6.86 1.63
N GLU A 140 15.63 7.84 0.99
CA GLU A 140 16.28 9.08 0.51
C GLU A 140 15.51 10.37 0.86
N LEU A 141 14.17 10.39 0.74
CA LEU A 141 13.42 11.64 0.67
C LEU A 141 12.94 12.18 2.02
N GLU A 142 12.86 11.35 3.06
CA GLU A 142 12.55 11.83 4.41
C GLU A 142 13.79 12.45 5.06
N GLU A 143 13.72 13.72 5.42
CA GLU A 143 14.80 14.48 6.05
C GLU A 143 14.51 14.64 7.55
N ARG A 144 14.91 13.65 8.37
CA ARG A 144 14.63 13.65 9.82
C ARG A 144 15.83 13.42 10.71
N TYR A 145 16.89 12.84 10.21
CA TYR A 145 18.07 12.45 10.95
C TYR A 145 19.30 13.23 10.51
N ALA A 146 20.16 13.56 11.46
CA ALA A 146 21.34 14.38 11.18
C ALA A 146 22.39 13.65 10.32
N ASP A 147 22.49 12.33 10.51
CA ASP A 147 23.60 11.55 9.95
C ASP A 147 23.30 10.92 8.59
N PHE A 148 22.02 10.86 8.19
CA PHE A 148 21.60 10.21 6.95
C PHE A 148 20.26 10.74 6.43
N ASN A 149 20.06 10.60 5.13
CA ASN A 149 18.76 10.79 4.49
C ASN A 149 17.86 9.56 4.68
N GLY A 150 16.56 9.74 4.53
CA GLY A 150 15.59 8.68 4.70
C GLY A 150 15.32 8.31 6.15
N LEU A 151 14.76 7.13 6.34
CA LEU A 151 14.39 6.59 7.65
C LEU A 151 15.36 5.51 8.16
N ASN A 152 16.31 5.07 7.35
CA ASN A 152 17.26 4.01 7.66
C ASN A 152 16.56 2.76 8.23
N LEU A 153 15.60 2.21 7.48
CA LEU A 153 14.83 1.04 7.90
C LEU A 153 15.65 -0.26 7.73
N CYS A 154 15.27 -1.30 8.47
CA CYS A 154 15.84 -2.64 8.32
C CYS A 154 15.59 -3.21 6.92
N PHE A 155 16.46 -4.11 6.48
CA PHE A 155 16.32 -4.82 5.21
C PHE A 155 14.94 -5.47 5.04
N GLU A 156 14.43 -6.13 6.07
CA GLU A 156 13.16 -6.87 6.04
C GLU A 156 11.96 -5.93 5.83
N THR A 157 11.98 -4.76 6.44
CA THR A 157 10.94 -3.73 6.21
C THR A 157 10.99 -3.20 4.78
N ARG A 158 12.19 -2.89 4.28
CA ARG A 158 12.41 -2.42 2.90
C ARG A 158 12.04 -3.48 1.86
N GLU A 159 12.40 -4.76 2.10
CA GLU A 159 12.00 -5.91 1.29
C GLU A 159 10.47 -6.01 1.18
N GLY A 160 9.76 -5.79 2.30
CA GLY A 160 8.30 -5.86 2.36
C GLY A 160 7.59 -4.71 1.68
N ILE A 161 8.16 -3.49 1.71
CA ILE A 161 7.62 -2.31 1.01
C ILE A 161 7.65 -2.52 -0.51
N LEU A 162 8.70 -3.13 -1.04
CA LEU A 162 8.88 -3.32 -2.47
C LEU A 162 8.13 -4.55 -2.97
N LYS A 163 6.86 -4.40 -3.37
CA LYS A 163 6.00 -5.52 -3.78
C LYS A 163 6.40 -6.12 -5.14
N HIS A 164 6.65 -5.27 -6.12
CA HIS A 164 7.09 -5.66 -7.48
C HIS A 164 8.17 -4.72 -7.99
N CYS A 165 8.98 -5.24 -8.89
CA CYS A 165 10.07 -4.50 -9.47
C CYS A 165 10.47 -5.12 -10.82
N SER A 166 10.79 -4.29 -11.80
CA SER A 166 11.39 -4.76 -13.06
C SER A 166 12.83 -5.23 -12.84
N ALA A 167 13.32 -6.12 -13.65
CA ALA A 167 14.71 -6.57 -13.58
C ALA A 167 15.72 -5.41 -13.76
N ALA A 168 15.36 -4.39 -14.53
CA ALA A 168 16.21 -3.20 -14.72
C ALA A 168 16.35 -2.41 -13.42
N HIS A 169 15.25 -2.11 -12.73
CA HIS A 169 15.26 -1.42 -11.44
C HIS A 169 15.88 -2.29 -10.34
N ALA A 170 15.61 -3.60 -10.34
CA ALA A 170 16.14 -4.54 -9.34
C ALA A 170 17.69 -4.51 -9.27
N ARG A 171 18.37 -4.39 -10.43
CA ARG A 171 19.84 -4.27 -10.48
C ARG A 171 20.40 -3.02 -9.78
N GLN A 172 19.59 -1.96 -9.65
CA GLN A 172 19.98 -0.70 -9.02
C GLN A 172 19.72 -0.68 -7.51
N LEU A 173 18.89 -1.61 -7.00
CA LEU A 173 18.42 -1.61 -5.62
C LEU A 173 19.26 -2.48 -4.66
N GLY A 174 20.39 -3.01 -5.12
CA GLY A 174 21.26 -3.86 -4.29
C GLY A 174 20.52 -5.04 -3.69
N ALA A 175 20.78 -5.35 -2.42
CA ALA A 175 20.24 -6.53 -1.74
C ALA A 175 18.70 -6.63 -1.77
N VAL A 176 17.97 -5.50 -1.73
CA VAL A 176 16.50 -5.49 -1.80
C VAL A 176 15.99 -5.91 -3.18
N GLY A 177 16.78 -5.61 -4.24
CA GLY A 177 16.46 -6.00 -5.61
C GLY A 177 16.77 -7.45 -5.95
N GLU A 178 17.69 -8.10 -5.24
CA GLU A 178 18.20 -9.45 -5.57
C GLU A 178 17.09 -10.48 -5.73
N ARG A 179 16.07 -10.47 -4.88
CA ARG A 179 14.97 -11.44 -4.95
C ARG A 179 14.20 -11.42 -6.27
N PHE A 180 14.10 -10.26 -6.93
CA PHE A 180 13.42 -10.14 -8.23
C PHE A 180 14.26 -10.74 -9.36
N LEU A 181 15.58 -10.65 -9.25
CA LEU A 181 16.52 -11.25 -10.19
C LEU A 181 16.59 -12.77 -10.00
N ALA A 182 16.63 -13.21 -8.75
CA ALA A 182 16.64 -14.62 -8.36
C ALA A 182 15.27 -15.30 -8.41
N ARG A 183 14.17 -14.52 -8.60
CA ARG A 183 12.78 -15.00 -8.58
C ARG A 183 12.40 -15.72 -7.27
N THR A 184 12.90 -15.21 -6.15
CA THR A 184 12.57 -15.70 -4.82
C THR A 184 11.44 -14.89 -4.19
N GLN A 185 10.86 -15.43 -3.10
CA GLN A 185 9.79 -14.78 -2.36
C GLN A 185 10.34 -13.76 -1.35
N PRO A 186 9.54 -12.78 -0.89
CA PRO A 186 9.87 -12.01 0.28
C PRO A 186 9.61 -12.82 1.57
N SER A 187 9.93 -12.24 2.72
CA SER A 187 9.56 -12.80 4.02
C SER A 187 8.06 -13.13 4.11
N LEU A 188 7.68 -14.02 5.01
CA LEU A 188 6.27 -14.39 5.17
C LEU A 188 5.44 -13.22 5.68
N GLU A 189 6.02 -12.35 6.51
CA GLU A 189 5.42 -11.09 6.96
C GLU A 189 5.03 -10.18 5.78
N ALA A 190 5.90 -10.07 4.79
CA ALA A 190 5.63 -9.30 3.57
C ALA A 190 4.55 -9.94 2.69
N GLN A 191 4.55 -11.29 2.57
CA GLN A 191 3.50 -12.01 1.85
C GLN A 191 2.13 -11.77 2.51
N ILE A 192 2.05 -11.83 3.85
CA ILE A 192 0.82 -11.57 4.62
C ILE A 192 0.37 -10.12 4.49
N ALA A 193 1.28 -9.15 4.57
CA ALA A 193 0.93 -7.74 4.40
C ALA A 193 0.30 -7.45 3.03
N ASN A 194 0.81 -8.07 1.95
CA ASN A 194 0.24 -7.94 0.61
C ASN A 194 -1.19 -8.51 0.51
N LEU A 195 -1.45 -9.65 1.15
CA LEU A 195 -2.78 -10.25 1.14
C LEU A 195 -3.76 -9.52 2.06
N ALA A 196 -3.28 -8.95 3.17
CA ALA A 196 -4.07 -8.10 4.03
C ALA A 196 -4.51 -6.81 3.32
N ASP A 197 -3.64 -6.23 2.50
CA ASP A 197 -3.97 -5.10 1.63
C ASP A 197 -5.11 -5.45 0.65
N GLU A 198 -5.02 -6.61 -0.02
CA GLU A 198 -6.07 -7.11 -0.92
C GLU A 198 -7.41 -7.30 -0.19
N VAL A 199 -7.40 -7.91 1.00
CA VAL A 199 -8.60 -8.09 1.83
C VAL A 199 -9.20 -6.75 2.23
N ALA A 200 -8.38 -5.82 2.74
CA ALA A 200 -8.82 -4.50 3.14
C ALA A 200 -9.43 -3.74 1.96
N TYR A 201 -8.69 -3.61 0.87
CA TYR A 201 -9.07 -2.86 -0.32
C TYR A 201 -10.43 -3.30 -0.88
N ASN A 202 -10.60 -4.59 -1.18
CA ASN A 202 -11.83 -5.11 -1.76
C ASN A 202 -13.06 -4.88 -0.87
N ASN A 203 -12.91 -5.05 0.44
CA ASN A 203 -14.03 -4.91 1.38
C ASN A 203 -14.37 -3.43 1.66
N HIS A 204 -13.36 -2.56 1.69
CA HIS A 204 -13.55 -1.12 1.87
C HIS A 204 -14.26 -0.50 0.68
N ASP A 205 -13.94 -0.95 -0.52
CA ASP A 205 -14.53 -0.43 -1.74
C ASP A 205 -16.02 -0.77 -1.89
N ILE A 206 -16.46 -1.90 -1.30
CA ILE A 206 -17.91 -2.19 -1.18
C ILE A 206 -18.58 -1.11 -0.31
N ASP A 207 -18.04 -0.82 0.88
CA ASP A 207 -18.65 0.14 1.81
C ASP A 207 -18.68 1.55 1.20
N ASP A 208 -17.56 2.00 0.66
CA ASP A 208 -17.44 3.33 0.05
C ASP A 208 -18.27 3.44 -1.24
N GLY A 209 -18.32 2.38 -2.05
CA GLY A 209 -19.12 2.31 -3.27
C GLY A 209 -20.62 2.38 -3.00
N LEU A 210 -21.10 1.68 -1.97
CA LEU A 210 -22.49 1.76 -1.55
C LEU A 210 -22.85 3.12 -0.94
N ARG A 211 -21.95 3.70 -0.12
CA ARG A 211 -22.14 5.04 0.46
C ARG A 211 -22.20 6.14 -0.58
N SER A 212 -21.38 6.05 -1.61
CA SER A 212 -21.35 7.01 -2.73
C SER A 212 -22.51 6.84 -3.71
N GLY A 213 -23.24 5.72 -3.62
CA GLY A 213 -24.29 5.35 -4.56
C GLY A 213 -23.77 5.00 -5.97
N LEU A 214 -22.49 4.64 -6.07
CA LEU A 214 -21.88 4.21 -7.33
C LEU A 214 -22.15 2.73 -7.62
N ILE A 215 -22.31 1.93 -6.58
CA ILE A 215 -22.80 0.56 -6.66
C ILE A 215 -24.05 0.40 -5.82
N THR A 216 -24.88 -0.59 -6.12
CA THR A 216 -26.12 -0.87 -5.41
C THR A 216 -26.07 -2.23 -4.72
N LEU A 217 -26.90 -2.39 -3.68
CA LEU A 217 -27.04 -3.66 -3.00
C LEU A 217 -27.53 -4.77 -3.95
N GLU A 218 -28.39 -4.42 -4.89
CA GLU A 218 -28.92 -5.34 -5.92
C GLU A 218 -27.80 -5.88 -6.81
N GLN A 219 -26.88 -5.02 -7.27
CA GLN A 219 -25.73 -5.44 -8.04
C GLN A 219 -24.81 -6.39 -7.26
N LEU A 220 -24.61 -6.15 -5.96
CA LEU A 220 -23.79 -6.99 -5.08
C LEU A 220 -24.40 -8.37 -4.82
N GLN A 221 -25.70 -8.56 -5.01
CA GLN A 221 -26.32 -9.90 -4.94
C GLN A 221 -25.83 -10.84 -6.05
N GLY A 222 -25.19 -10.33 -7.09
CA GLY A 222 -24.50 -11.13 -8.11
C GLY A 222 -23.09 -11.58 -7.74
N VAL A 223 -22.57 -11.19 -6.56
CA VAL A 223 -21.21 -11.54 -6.09
C VAL A 223 -21.29 -12.61 -5.03
N SER A 224 -20.76 -13.79 -5.30
CA SER A 224 -20.98 -15.02 -4.51
C SER A 224 -20.66 -14.86 -3.02
N ILE A 225 -19.50 -14.31 -2.67
CA ILE A 225 -19.10 -14.12 -1.27
C ILE A 225 -20.04 -13.13 -0.55
N PHE A 226 -20.45 -12.05 -1.22
CA PHE A 226 -21.37 -11.07 -0.64
C PHE A 226 -22.76 -11.67 -0.46
N GLN A 227 -23.32 -12.31 -1.49
CA GLN A 227 -24.64 -12.91 -1.48
C GLN A 227 -24.77 -13.92 -0.34
N ARG A 228 -23.81 -14.83 -0.20
CA ARG A 228 -23.82 -15.85 0.87
C ARG A 228 -23.89 -15.23 2.25
N HIS A 229 -22.97 -14.32 2.56
CA HIS A 229 -22.92 -13.68 3.88
C HIS A 229 -24.09 -12.74 4.13
N HIS A 230 -24.61 -12.08 3.11
CA HIS A 230 -25.80 -11.24 3.23
C HIS A 230 -27.05 -12.05 3.56
N ALA A 231 -27.23 -13.19 2.89
CA ALA A 231 -28.32 -14.13 3.19
C ALA A 231 -28.25 -14.67 4.63
N GLU A 232 -27.05 -15.04 5.11
CA GLU A 232 -26.82 -15.46 6.50
C GLU A 232 -27.19 -14.36 7.51
N VAL A 233 -26.84 -13.10 7.21
CA VAL A 233 -27.16 -11.95 8.07
C VAL A 233 -28.66 -11.73 8.15
N LEU A 234 -29.36 -11.74 7.01
CA LEU A 234 -30.81 -11.54 6.97
C LEU A 234 -31.57 -12.68 7.66
N ALA A 235 -31.11 -13.92 7.51
CA ALA A 235 -31.67 -15.08 8.18
C ALA A 235 -31.51 -14.99 9.71
N ARG A 236 -30.33 -14.52 10.18
CA ARG A 236 -30.04 -14.40 11.61
C ARG A 236 -30.70 -13.19 12.28
N TYR A 237 -30.90 -12.11 11.53
CA TYR A 237 -31.42 -10.84 12.00
C TYR A 237 -32.56 -10.34 11.10
N PRO A 238 -33.77 -10.97 11.16
CA PRO A 238 -34.91 -10.53 10.37
C PRO A 238 -35.26 -9.08 10.70
N GLY A 239 -35.47 -8.24 9.67
CA GLY A 239 -35.83 -6.84 9.86
C GLY A 239 -34.64 -5.90 10.19
N LEU A 240 -33.40 -6.36 10.13
CA LEU A 240 -32.23 -5.51 10.35
C LEU A 240 -32.16 -4.39 9.29
N ALA A 241 -31.95 -3.15 9.75
CA ALA A 241 -31.81 -2.00 8.84
C ALA A 241 -30.67 -2.22 7.82
N SER A 242 -30.92 -1.87 6.55
CA SER A 242 -30.03 -2.13 5.41
C SER A 242 -28.56 -1.76 5.69
N ARG A 243 -28.29 -0.57 6.25
CA ARG A 243 -26.92 -0.13 6.60
C ARG A 243 -26.22 -1.07 7.58
N ARG A 244 -26.94 -1.54 8.60
CA ARG A 244 -26.37 -2.50 9.58
C ARG A 244 -26.18 -3.87 8.96
N ALA A 245 -27.10 -4.30 8.08
CA ALA A 245 -26.99 -5.57 7.38
C ALA A 245 -25.74 -5.60 6.48
N VAL A 246 -25.47 -4.53 5.74
CA VAL A 246 -24.25 -4.37 4.92
C VAL A 246 -22.99 -4.42 5.79
N ALA A 247 -22.93 -3.64 6.86
CA ALA A 247 -21.76 -3.61 7.75
C ALA A 247 -21.47 -5.01 8.37
N GLU A 248 -22.52 -5.72 8.80
CA GLU A 248 -22.40 -7.08 9.34
C GLU A 248 -21.98 -8.07 8.25
N THR A 249 -22.45 -7.91 7.01
CA THR A 249 -22.05 -8.73 5.88
C THR A 249 -20.55 -8.56 5.59
N ILE A 250 -20.09 -7.33 5.46
CA ILE A 250 -18.66 -7.03 5.21
C ILE A 250 -17.79 -7.59 6.34
N ARG A 251 -18.19 -7.42 7.60
CA ARG A 251 -17.47 -7.98 8.75
C ARG A 251 -17.32 -9.51 8.66
N ARG A 252 -18.37 -10.22 8.22
CA ARG A 252 -18.34 -11.67 8.02
C ARG A 252 -17.48 -12.08 6.85
N MET A 253 -17.53 -11.34 5.75
CA MET A 253 -16.65 -11.56 4.60
C MET A 253 -15.19 -11.47 5.01
N ILE A 254 -14.79 -10.39 5.71
CA ILE A 254 -13.42 -10.20 6.22
C ILE A 254 -13.01 -11.38 7.12
N ASN A 255 -13.87 -11.80 8.04
CA ASN A 255 -13.58 -12.94 8.92
C ASN A 255 -13.39 -14.25 8.13
N THR A 256 -14.18 -14.48 7.09
CA THR A 256 -14.04 -15.66 6.21
C THR A 256 -12.73 -15.63 5.47
N LEU A 257 -12.37 -14.47 4.88
CA LEU A 257 -11.11 -14.29 4.16
C LEU A 257 -9.89 -14.49 5.07
N ILE A 258 -9.89 -13.88 6.27
CA ILE A 258 -8.81 -14.04 7.26
C ILE A 258 -8.71 -15.50 7.72
N GLY A 259 -9.84 -16.14 8.01
CA GLY A 259 -9.88 -17.54 8.47
C GLY A 259 -9.37 -18.51 7.42
N ASP A 260 -9.76 -18.33 6.16
CA ASP A 260 -9.28 -19.14 5.04
C ASP A 260 -7.78 -18.94 4.79
N LEU A 261 -7.35 -17.67 4.71
CA LEU A 261 -5.96 -17.30 4.52
C LEU A 261 -5.06 -17.91 5.61
N THR A 262 -5.51 -17.88 6.86
CA THR A 262 -4.79 -18.48 7.98
C THR A 262 -4.67 -20.00 7.83
N ARG A 263 -5.78 -20.71 7.56
CA ARG A 263 -5.79 -22.18 7.43
C ARG A 263 -4.94 -22.65 6.26
N THR A 264 -5.11 -22.00 5.11
CA THR A 264 -4.40 -22.37 3.88
C THR A 264 -2.90 -22.10 4.01
N SER A 265 -2.52 -20.96 4.57
CA SER A 265 -1.11 -20.62 4.81
C SER A 265 -0.48 -21.60 5.81
N LEU A 266 -1.16 -21.94 6.90
CA LEU A 266 -0.66 -22.94 7.86
C LEU A 266 -0.47 -24.32 7.21
N ALA A 267 -1.37 -24.74 6.33
CA ALA A 267 -1.22 -26.01 5.61
C ALA A 267 0.03 -25.99 4.71
N ARG A 268 0.22 -24.94 3.91
CA ARG A 268 1.39 -24.77 3.04
C ARG A 268 2.71 -24.68 3.84
N ILE A 269 2.71 -23.98 4.99
CA ILE A 269 3.88 -23.89 5.87
C ILE A 269 4.24 -25.28 6.43
N ARG A 270 3.25 -26.07 6.87
CA ARG A 270 3.48 -27.43 7.36
C ARG A 270 4.03 -28.36 6.28
N GLU A 271 3.53 -28.26 5.06
CA GLU A 271 3.99 -29.03 3.91
C GLU A 271 5.42 -28.64 3.51
N ALA A 272 5.72 -27.35 3.42
CA ALA A 272 7.06 -26.87 3.06
C ALA A 272 8.07 -27.00 4.19
N ALA A 273 7.62 -27.08 5.44
CA ALA A 273 8.42 -27.22 6.66
C ALA A 273 9.68 -26.31 6.72
N PRO A 274 9.57 -24.98 6.49
CA PRO A 274 10.72 -24.09 6.51
C PRO A 274 11.36 -24.05 7.88
N ALA A 275 12.68 -24.24 7.97
CA ALA A 275 13.42 -24.19 9.21
C ALA A 275 13.77 -22.75 9.63
N CYS A 276 13.81 -21.81 8.70
CA CYS A 276 14.13 -20.41 8.94
C CYS A 276 13.48 -19.47 7.89
N ALA A 277 13.59 -18.15 8.10
CA ALA A 277 13.06 -17.13 7.18
C ALA A 277 13.66 -17.22 5.76
N ASP A 278 14.90 -17.68 5.62
CA ASP A 278 15.52 -17.83 4.30
C ASP A 278 14.97 -19.05 3.52
N ASP A 279 14.48 -20.06 4.22
CA ASP A 279 13.76 -21.17 3.55
C ASP A 279 12.42 -20.69 3.00
N VAL A 280 11.72 -19.79 3.72
CA VAL A 280 10.51 -19.14 3.21
C VAL A 280 10.79 -18.41 1.89
N ARG A 281 11.90 -17.68 1.80
CA ARG A 281 12.28 -16.94 0.59
C ARG A 281 12.53 -17.86 -0.61
N ARG A 282 13.02 -19.09 -0.38
CA ARG A 282 13.29 -20.10 -1.43
C ARG A 282 12.09 -20.96 -1.78
N ALA A 283 11.10 -21.03 -0.91
CA ALA A 283 9.87 -21.80 -1.13
C ALA A 283 8.95 -21.13 -2.16
N PRO A 284 7.99 -21.85 -2.75
CA PRO A 284 6.83 -21.23 -3.39
C PRO A 284 6.07 -20.31 -2.41
N PRO A 285 5.16 -19.43 -2.89
CA PRO A 285 4.36 -18.58 -1.98
C PRO A 285 3.64 -19.41 -0.92
N LEU A 286 3.97 -19.17 0.36
CA LEU A 286 3.38 -19.91 1.49
C LEU A 286 2.11 -19.25 2.02
N ALA A 287 1.99 -17.93 1.89
CA ALA A 287 0.75 -17.23 2.19
C ALA A 287 -0.20 -17.28 0.98
N GLY A 288 -1.48 -17.56 1.22
CA GLY A 288 -2.45 -17.58 0.14
C GLY A 288 -3.82 -18.07 0.57
N PHE A 289 -4.82 -17.80 -0.25
CA PHE A 289 -6.17 -18.33 -0.12
C PHE A 289 -6.26 -19.76 -0.66
N SER A 290 -7.29 -20.47 -0.24
CA SER A 290 -7.76 -21.67 -0.94
C SER A 290 -8.26 -21.32 -2.35
N ASP A 291 -8.32 -22.30 -3.26
CA ASP A 291 -8.76 -22.04 -4.63
C ASP A 291 -10.19 -21.54 -4.70
N ASP A 292 -11.07 -22.00 -3.79
CA ASP A 292 -12.47 -21.57 -3.73
C ASP A 292 -12.58 -20.10 -3.33
N ILE A 293 -11.92 -19.71 -2.25
CA ILE A 293 -11.92 -18.31 -1.78
C ILE A 293 -11.17 -17.40 -2.74
N ARG A 294 -10.11 -17.88 -3.42
CA ARG A 294 -9.44 -17.12 -4.46
C ARG A 294 -10.39 -16.76 -5.59
N ARG A 295 -11.20 -17.73 -6.07
CA ARG A 295 -12.20 -17.49 -7.11
C ARG A 295 -13.24 -16.45 -6.68
N GLU A 296 -13.75 -16.55 -5.44
CA GLU A 296 -14.72 -15.56 -4.90
C GLU A 296 -14.09 -14.16 -4.75
N ALA A 297 -12.82 -14.07 -4.32
CA ALA A 297 -12.10 -12.80 -4.21
C ALA A 297 -11.85 -12.17 -5.59
N ASP A 298 -11.50 -12.96 -6.59
CA ASP A 298 -11.29 -12.51 -7.97
C ASP A 298 -12.63 -12.07 -8.62
N GLU A 299 -13.74 -12.77 -8.34
CA GLU A 299 -15.09 -12.35 -8.74
C GLU A 299 -15.45 -10.98 -8.16
N LEU A 300 -15.22 -10.77 -6.86
CA LEU A 300 -15.45 -9.48 -6.22
C LEU A 300 -14.59 -8.39 -6.82
N LYS A 301 -13.31 -8.65 -7.03
CA LYS A 301 -12.37 -7.71 -7.64
C LYS A 301 -12.80 -7.31 -9.05
N LYS A 302 -13.24 -8.29 -9.86
CA LYS A 302 -13.79 -8.04 -11.18
C LYS A 302 -15.07 -7.19 -11.12
N PHE A 303 -15.98 -7.51 -10.20
CA PHE A 303 -17.19 -6.72 -9.99
C PHE A 303 -16.88 -5.25 -9.67
N LEU A 304 -15.96 -4.98 -8.74
CA LEU A 304 -15.54 -3.63 -8.38
C LEU A 304 -14.89 -2.91 -9.57
N PHE A 305 -14.07 -3.60 -10.35
CA PHE A 305 -13.45 -3.03 -11.53
C PHE A 305 -14.51 -2.58 -12.56
N ASP A 306 -15.49 -3.44 -12.85
CA ASP A 306 -16.49 -3.17 -13.89
C ASP A 306 -17.54 -2.14 -13.43
N ASN A 307 -17.95 -2.13 -12.15
CA ASN A 307 -19.08 -1.33 -11.68
C ASN A 307 -18.66 -0.07 -10.90
N LEU A 308 -17.52 -0.09 -10.23
CA LEU A 308 -17.05 1.03 -9.40
C LEU A 308 -16.02 1.87 -10.14
N TYR A 309 -14.87 1.29 -10.53
CA TYR A 309 -13.78 2.08 -11.09
C TYR A 309 -14.06 2.60 -12.50
N ARG A 310 -14.93 1.93 -13.25
CA ARG A 310 -15.42 2.38 -14.57
C ARG A 310 -16.67 3.23 -14.53
N HIS A 311 -17.19 3.53 -13.35
CA HIS A 311 -18.36 4.39 -13.25
C HIS A 311 -18.05 5.80 -13.78
N TYR A 312 -18.99 6.40 -14.54
CA TYR A 312 -18.75 7.67 -15.25
C TYR A 312 -18.31 8.83 -14.33
N ARG A 313 -18.79 8.87 -13.08
CA ARG A 313 -18.35 9.87 -12.08
C ARG A 313 -16.89 9.70 -11.73
N VAL A 314 -16.44 8.46 -11.53
CA VAL A 314 -15.02 8.15 -11.26
C VAL A 314 -14.17 8.53 -12.46
N LEU A 315 -14.61 8.18 -13.70
CA LEU A 315 -13.90 8.54 -14.93
C LEU A 315 -13.75 10.07 -15.11
N ARG A 316 -14.78 10.85 -14.80
CA ARG A 316 -14.68 12.32 -14.83
C ARG A 316 -13.64 12.86 -13.86
N MET A 317 -13.58 12.30 -12.65
CA MET A 317 -12.61 12.72 -11.63
C MET A 317 -11.19 12.32 -12.01
N THR A 318 -10.99 11.09 -12.46
CA THR A 318 -9.66 10.61 -12.90
C THR A 318 -9.16 11.40 -14.10
N THR A 319 -10.03 11.79 -15.02
CA THR A 319 -9.67 12.67 -16.17
C THR A 319 -9.16 14.03 -15.70
N LYS A 320 -9.85 14.66 -14.74
CA LYS A 320 -9.39 15.93 -14.15
C LYS A 320 -8.05 15.75 -13.41
N ALA A 321 -7.93 14.69 -12.63
CA ALA A 321 -6.72 14.39 -11.88
C ALA A 321 -5.50 14.21 -12.79
N ARG A 322 -5.66 13.43 -13.86
CA ARG A 322 -4.62 13.25 -14.88
C ARG A 322 -4.20 14.57 -15.52
N ARG A 323 -5.17 15.40 -15.89
CA ARG A 323 -4.86 16.72 -16.43
C ARG A 323 -4.02 17.57 -15.47
N ILE A 324 -4.37 17.63 -14.19
CA ILE A 324 -3.61 18.36 -13.16
C ILE A 324 -2.17 17.86 -13.09
N VAL A 325 -1.98 16.55 -13.00
CA VAL A 325 -0.62 15.95 -12.90
C VAL A 325 0.20 16.25 -14.16
N ARG A 326 -0.39 16.11 -15.36
CA ARG A 326 0.29 16.38 -16.63
C ARG A 326 0.71 17.84 -16.76
N GLU A 327 -0.20 18.76 -16.48
CA GLU A 327 0.07 20.20 -16.58
C GLU A 327 1.14 20.64 -15.56
N LEU A 328 1.08 20.13 -14.32
CA LEU A 328 2.13 20.39 -13.32
C LEU A 328 3.49 19.84 -13.77
N PHE A 329 3.55 18.60 -14.22
CA PHE A 329 4.81 17.99 -14.67
C PHE A 329 5.42 18.76 -15.85
N ALA A 330 4.62 19.10 -16.86
CA ALA A 330 5.06 19.83 -18.03
C ALA A 330 5.57 21.24 -17.67
N ALA A 331 4.85 21.98 -16.81
CA ALA A 331 5.27 23.31 -16.38
C ALA A 331 6.60 23.30 -15.61
N PHE A 332 6.80 22.34 -14.70
CA PHE A 332 8.06 22.21 -13.97
C PHE A 332 9.21 21.69 -14.84
N LEU A 333 8.92 20.93 -15.89
CA LEU A 333 9.92 20.46 -16.84
C LEU A 333 10.38 21.60 -17.75
N ASP A 334 9.46 22.46 -18.19
CA ASP A 334 9.73 23.62 -19.03
C ASP A 334 10.50 24.71 -18.26
N ASP A 335 10.10 24.99 -17.02
CA ASP A 335 10.81 25.95 -16.17
C ASP A 335 11.05 25.41 -14.74
N PRO A 336 12.23 24.82 -14.47
CA PRO A 336 12.58 24.32 -13.12
C PRO A 336 12.62 25.38 -12.02
N ARG A 337 12.64 26.67 -12.37
CA ARG A 337 12.61 27.77 -11.39
C ARG A 337 11.27 27.86 -10.67
N LEU A 338 10.23 27.23 -11.21
CA LEU A 338 8.90 27.08 -10.58
C LEU A 338 8.90 26.09 -9.42
N LEU A 339 9.90 25.19 -9.34
CA LEU A 339 10.06 24.26 -8.22
C LEU A 339 10.50 24.98 -6.93
N PRO A 340 10.07 24.47 -5.75
CA PRO A 340 10.64 24.90 -4.47
C PRO A 340 12.17 24.71 -4.43
N PRO A 341 12.90 25.54 -3.64
CA PRO A 341 14.38 25.55 -3.66
C PRO A 341 15.05 24.20 -3.47
N ASP A 342 14.50 23.34 -2.61
CA ASP A 342 15.08 22.03 -2.32
C ASP A 342 14.96 21.07 -3.52
N TYR A 343 13.78 20.99 -4.13
CA TYR A 343 13.54 20.21 -5.33
C TYR A 343 14.29 20.77 -6.55
N ARG A 344 14.47 22.09 -6.63
CA ARG A 344 15.27 22.74 -7.68
C ARG A 344 16.74 22.34 -7.60
N ARG A 345 17.31 22.19 -6.41
CA ARG A 345 18.68 21.68 -6.22
C ARG A 345 18.79 20.22 -6.67
N ALA A 346 17.83 19.39 -6.32
CA ALA A 346 17.76 18.00 -6.76
C ALA A 346 17.61 17.87 -8.29
N ALA A 347 16.86 18.78 -8.91
CA ALA A 347 16.66 18.83 -10.36
C ALA A 347 17.94 19.09 -11.17
N PHE A 348 19.02 19.55 -10.56
CA PHE A 348 20.31 19.74 -11.22
C PHE A 348 20.94 18.42 -11.69
N ASN A 349 20.69 17.33 -10.98
CA ASN A 349 21.21 16.00 -11.29
C ASN A 349 20.25 15.16 -12.14
N ASP A 350 18.95 15.21 -11.81
CA ASP A 350 17.88 14.48 -12.50
C ASP A 350 16.56 15.27 -12.36
N GLN A 351 16.31 16.12 -13.35
CA GLN A 351 15.18 17.03 -13.33
C GLN A 351 13.84 16.31 -13.28
N ALA A 352 13.64 15.34 -14.14
CA ALA A 352 12.37 14.64 -14.23
C ALA A 352 12.06 13.84 -12.95
N ARG A 353 13.09 13.24 -12.35
CA ARG A 353 12.95 12.53 -11.08
C ARG A 353 12.63 13.47 -9.93
N ALA A 354 13.29 14.62 -9.83
CA ALA A 354 13.01 15.62 -8.82
C ALA A 354 11.58 16.19 -8.94
N ILE A 355 11.08 16.39 -10.16
CA ILE A 355 9.70 16.79 -10.42
C ILE A 355 8.74 15.67 -9.98
N ALA A 356 9.04 14.42 -10.33
CA ALA A 356 8.23 13.28 -9.92
C ALA A 356 8.18 13.12 -8.39
N ASP A 357 9.30 13.28 -7.69
CA ASP A 357 9.39 13.27 -6.23
C ASP A 357 8.54 14.38 -5.62
N TYR A 358 8.59 15.59 -6.19
CA TYR A 358 7.78 16.72 -5.72
C TYR A 358 6.27 16.47 -5.91
N ILE A 359 5.85 16.05 -7.11
CA ILE A 359 4.43 15.78 -7.39
C ILE A 359 3.95 14.59 -6.56
N ALA A 360 4.70 13.50 -6.48
CA ALA A 360 4.34 12.33 -5.67
C ALA A 360 4.24 12.66 -4.17
N GLY A 361 5.04 13.62 -3.70
CA GLY A 361 4.98 14.14 -2.33
C GLY A 361 3.76 14.99 -2.01
N MET A 362 2.99 15.45 -3.01
CA MET A 362 1.80 16.28 -2.79
C MET A 362 0.65 15.48 -2.22
N THR A 363 -0.21 16.15 -1.45
CA THR A 363 -1.58 15.70 -1.18
C THR A 363 -2.50 16.13 -2.32
N ASP A 364 -3.68 15.55 -2.43
CA ASP A 364 -4.65 15.90 -3.47
C ASP A 364 -5.00 17.40 -3.44
N ARG A 365 -5.26 17.91 -2.24
CA ARG A 365 -5.58 19.34 -2.04
C ARG A 365 -4.40 20.24 -2.39
N TYR A 366 -3.19 19.81 -2.09
CA TYR A 366 -1.99 20.59 -2.43
C TYR A 366 -1.77 20.61 -3.94
N ALA A 367 -1.90 19.48 -4.63
CA ALA A 367 -1.77 19.40 -6.09
C ALA A 367 -2.79 20.32 -6.81
N ILE A 368 -4.05 20.31 -6.38
CA ILE A 368 -5.07 21.21 -6.93
C ILE A 368 -4.72 22.68 -6.69
N ARG A 369 -4.27 23.01 -5.47
CA ARG A 369 -3.89 24.40 -5.13
C ARG A 369 -2.68 24.85 -5.92
N GLU A 370 -1.68 23.99 -6.06
CA GLU A 370 -0.46 24.29 -6.81
C GLU A 370 -0.76 24.47 -8.31
N HIS A 371 -1.61 23.62 -8.86
CA HIS A 371 -2.09 23.76 -10.23
C HIS A 371 -2.78 25.14 -10.43
N ARG A 372 -3.69 25.52 -9.53
CA ARG A 372 -4.36 26.82 -9.60
C ARG A 372 -3.38 27.99 -9.53
N ARG A 373 -2.36 27.92 -8.68
CA ARG A 373 -1.34 28.96 -8.56
C ARG A 373 -0.56 29.19 -9.84
N LEU A 374 -0.37 28.14 -10.63
CA LEU A 374 0.39 28.24 -11.88
C LEU A 374 -0.47 28.62 -13.08
N PHE A 375 -1.74 28.25 -13.09
CA PHE A 375 -2.59 28.34 -14.29
C PHE A 375 -3.80 29.26 -14.15
N ASP A 376 -4.27 29.57 -12.93
CA ASP A 376 -5.38 30.48 -12.72
C ASP A 376 -4.86 31.90 -12.46
N MET A 377 -5.39 32.86 -13.20
CA MET A 377 -5.04 34.29 -13.09
C MET A 377 -5.92 35.07 -12.10
N SER A 378 -6.72 34.36 -11.27
CA SER A 378 -7.67 34.99 -10.32
C SER A 378 -7.18 34.88 -8.87
#